data_1761b48632d927d5a10e9decbdd95bbd
#
_entry.id   1761b48632d927d5a10e9decbdd95bbd
#
_cell.length_a   1.000
_cell.length_b   1.000
_cell.length_c   1.000
_cell.angle_alpha   90.00
_cell.angle_beta   90.00
_cell.angle_gamma   90.00
#
_symmetry.space_group_name_H-M   'P 1'
#
loop_
_entity.id
_entity.type
_entity.pdbx_description
1 polymer ?
#
loop_
_entity_poly.entity_id
_entity_poly.type
_entity_poly.pdbx_seq_one_letter_code
_entity_poly.pdbx_strand_id
1 'polypeptide(L)'
;HPIRARGTLRLNPDLPLPRYLTAVDIHGMPGNYTTDLVEDDIFAGAIYDRGAYLRGMGLGGPLNDSFGRAIVSHLQKDHPGFRPRRVLDVGCSIGHSTLPFCDAYPMAEVYAIDLGAPMLRYGHARAESFGRTVHFSQQNAEATDFPDGHFDLIVGMGMLHETSTKAIAAVLRENHRLLAPGGMLLHFEGPPWERIGDFAAAVHDWDTHFNAE
;
A
#
# COMPACT_ATOMS: atom_id res chain seq x y z
N HIS A 1 18.99 19.04 -18.43
CA HIS A 1 18.39 17.83 -19.01
C HIS A 1 17.17 17.48 -18.19
N PRO A 2 16.03 17.17 -18.80
CA PRO A 2 14.89 16.65 -18.06
C PRO A 2 15.31 15.34 -17.39
N ILE A 3 15.07 15.26 -16.08
CA ILE A 3 15.29 14.01 -15.33
C ILE A 3 14.27 13.01 -15.88
N ARG A 4 14.74 11.95 -16.52
CA ARG A 4 13.86 10.88 -16.99
C ARG A 4 13.46 10.04 -15.77
N ALA A 5 12.17 9.93 -15.50
CA ALA A 5 11.65 9.07 -14.45
C ALA A 5 12.08 7.61 -14.66
N ARG A 6 12.37 6.91 -13.58
CA ARG A 6 12.75 5.49 -13.57
C ARG A 6 11.52 4.60 -13.62
N GLY A 7 10.53 4.94 -12.78
CA GLY A 7 9.25 4.29 -12.72
C GLY A 7 8.18 4.97 -13.56
N THR A 8 6.93 4.57 -13.37
CA THR A 8 5.77 5.16 -14.04
C THR A 8 4.69 5.53 -13.04
N LEU A 9 3.89 6.54 -13.40
CA LEU A 9 2.68 6.90 -12.67
C LEU A 9 1.51 6.92 -13.68
N ARG A 10 0.50 6.09 -13.44
CA ARG A 10 -0.73 6.06 -14.23
C ARG A 10 -1.92 6.36 -13.31
N LEU A 11 -2.56 7.49 -13.52
CA LEU A 11 -3.77 7.90 -12.81
C LEU A 11 -5.01 7.65 -13.65
N ASN A 12 -6.14 7.44 -12.99
CA ASN A 12 -7.45 7.30 -13.61
C ASN A 12 -8.43 8.27 -12.93
N PRO A 13 -8.63 9.47 -13.45
CA PRO A 13 -9.50 10.47 -12.85
C PRO A 13 -10.97 10.04 -12.82
N ASP A 14 -11.36 9.09 -13.65
CA ASP A 14 -12.73 8.56 -13.74
C ASP A 14 -12.92 7.29 -12.89
N LEU A 15 -11.93 6.90 -12.07
CA LEU A 15 -12.03 5.70 -11.23
C LEU A 15 -13.13 5.89 -10.18
N PRO A 16 -14.19 5.05 -10.18
CA PRO A 16 -15.21 5.12 -9.15
C PRO A 16 -14.63 4.71 -7.80
N LEU A 17 -14.70 5.63 -6.83
CA LEU A 17 -14.23 5.38 -5.48
C LEU A 17 -15.27 4.61 -4.68
N PRO A 18 -14.88 3.55 -3.95
CA PRO A 18 -15.81 2.78 -3.13
C PRO A 18 -16.27 3.58 -1.91
N ARG A 19 -17.50 3.26 -1.45
CA ARG A 19 -18.12 3.99 -0.34
C ARG A 19 -17.33 3.88 0.96
N TYR A 20 -16.70 2.75 1.25
CA TYR A 20 -15.89 2.61 2.47
C TYR A 20 -14.72 3.60 2.52
N LEU A 21 -14.24 4.08 1.36
CA LEU A 21 -13.21 5.11 1.29
C LEU A 21 -13.77 6.54 1.38
N THR A 22 -15.04 6.76 0.99
CA THR A 22 -15.60 8.12 0.85
C THR A 22 -16.61 8.50 1.93
N ALA A 23 -17.05 7.52 2.75
CA ALA A 23 -18.10 7.74 3.74
C ALA A 23 -17.60 8.33 5.07
N VAL A 24 -16.35 8.12 5.41
CA VAL A 24 -15.72 8.60 6.64
C VAL A 24 -14.29 9.05 6.35
N ASP A 25 -13.74 9.89 7.21
CA ASP A 25 -12.32 10.26 7.18
C ASP A 25 -11.50 9.19 7.90
N ILE A 26 -11.02 8.21 7.16
CA ILE A 26 -10.22 7.10 7.70
C ILE A 26 -9.02 7.66 8.49
N HIS A 27 -8.76 7.12 9.66
CA HIS A 27 -7.74 7.60 10.60
C HIS A 27 -7.89 9.08 10.99
N GLY A 28 -9.09 9.66 10.86
CA GLY A 28 -9.33 11.08 11.11
C GLY A 28 -8.58 12.01 10.15
N MET A 29 -8.17 11.52 8.99
CA MET A 29 -7.47 12.29 7.96
C MET A 29 -8.49 13.08 7.13
N PRO A 30 -8.53 14.42 7.22
CA PRO A 30 -9.53 15.23 6.55
C PRO A 30 -9.53 15.03 5.03
N GLY A 31 -10.70 14.65 4.46
CA GLY A 31 -10.86 14.36 3.05
C GLY A 31 -10.20 13.06 2.60
N ASN A 32 -9.77 12.27 3.57
CA ASN A 32 -9.21 10.94 3.33
C ASN A 32 -7.94 10.94 2.45
N TYR A 33 -7.67 9.82 1.79
CA TYR A 33 -6.50 9.63 0.92
C TYR A 33 -6.68 10.20 -0.49
N THR A 34 -7.86 10.71 -0.82
CA THR A 34 -8.25 11.06 -2.19
C THR A 34 -8.42 12.56 -2.43
N THR A 35 -8.27 13.39 -1.39
CA THR A 35 -8.49 14.83 -1.49
C THR A 35 -7.36 15.53 -2.23
N ASP A 36 -7.71 16.19 -3.33
CA ASP A 36 -6.88 17.18 -4.01
C ASP A 36 -7.34 18.59 -3.59
N LEU A 37 -6.46 19.40 -3.02
CA LEU A 37 -6.72 20.82 -2.71
C LEU A 37 -6.49 21.72 -3.93
N VAL A 38 -5.60 21.30 -4.81
CA VAL A 38 -5.28 21.91 -6.10
C VAL A 38 -5.02 20.82 -7.12
N GLU A 39 -5.01 21.18 -8.41
CA GLU A 39 -4.66 20.24 -9.48
C GLU A 39 -3.29 19.62 -9.25
N ASP A 40 -3.19 18.31 -9.44
CA ASP A 40 -1.97 17.50 -9.24
C ASP A 40 -1.36 17.57 -7.82
N ASP A 41 -2.20 17.74 -6.81
CA ASP A 41 -1.79 17.87 -5.42
C ASP A 41 -1.08 16.59 -4.88
N ILE A 42 -0.12 16.81 -4.00
CA ILE A 42 0.59 15.78 -3.25
C ILE A 42 0.39 15.92 -1.73
N PHE A 43 -0.45 16.85 -1.30
CA PHE A 43 -0.57 17.27 0.11
C PHE A 43 -1.04 16.13 1.01
N ALA A 44 -2.05 15.37 0.57
CA ALA A 44 -2.53 14.21 1.33
C ALA A 44 -1.40 13.19 1.57
N GLY A 45 -0.58 12.90 0.56
CA GLY A 45 0.58 12.02 0.69
C GLY A 45 1.64 12.56 1.67
N ALA A 46 1.89 13.87 1.63
CA ALA A 46 2.84 14.51 2.54
C ALA A 46 2.37 14.51 4.00
N ILE A 47 1.06 14.76 4.23
CA ILE A 47 0.44 14.65 5.57
C ILE A 47 0.52 13.22 6.07
N TYR A 48 0.17 12.24 5.21
CA TYR A 48 0.22 10.83 5.58
C TYR A 48 1.63 10.39 5.98
N ASP A 49 2.67 10.77 5.20
CA ASP A 49 4.07 10.42 5.52
C ASP A 49 4.47 10.90 6.91
N ARG A 50 4.13 12.15 7.26
CA ARG A 50 4.44 12.72 8.57
C ARG A 50 3.51 12.21 9.66
N GLY A 51 2.23 12.08 9.37
CA GLY A 51 1.24 11.54 10.30
C GLY A 51 1.54 10.10 10.71
N ALA A 52 1.85 9.24 9.75
CA ALA A 52 2.23 7.85 10.02
C ALA A 52 3.52 7.75 10.87
N TYR A 53 4.52 8.60 10.59
CA TYR A 53 5.74 8.67 11.41
C TYR A 53 5.46 9.08 12.85
N LEU A 54 4.65 10.14 13.03
CA LEU A 54 4.31 10.66 14.37
C LEU A 54 3.43 9.68 15.14
N ARG A 55 2.40 9.12 14.52
CA ARG A 55 1.51 8.11 15.12
C ARG A 55 2.28 6.87 15.54
N GLY A 56 3.21 6.43 14.72
CA GLY A 56 4.12 5.33 15.02
C GLY A 56 5.27 5.70 15.97
N MET A 57 5.29 6.94 16.53
CA MET A 57 6.37 7.43 17.41
C MET A 57 7.78 7.19 16.84
N GLY A 58 7.93 7.22 15.52
CA GLY A 58 9.19 6.96 14.82
C GLY A 58 9.66 5.49 14.84
N LEU A 59 8.87 4.56 15.38
CA LEU A 59 9.23 3.13 15.46
C LEU A 59 9.35 2.47 14.07
N GLY A 60 8.71 3.05 13.04
CA GLY A 60 8.86 2.63 11.64
C GLY A 60 10.22 2.96 11.02
N GLY A 61 11.11 3.64 11.76
CA GLY A 61 12.39 4.12 11.27
C GLY A 61 12.28 5.41 10.43
N PRO A 62 13.41 5.97 9.97
CA PRO A 62 13.43 7.26 9.28
C PRO A 62 12.61 7.30 7.99
N LEU A 63 12.44 6.16 7.34
CA LEU A 63 11.68 6.02 6.09
C LEU A 63 10.27 5.44 6.32
N ASN A 64 9.93 5.15 7.57
CA ASN A 64 8.67 4.52 7.97
C ASN A 64 8.39 3.21 7.21
N ASP A 65 9.44 2.43 6.92
CA ASP A 65 9.43 1.26 6.04
C ASP A 65 9.60 -0.09 6.77
N SER A 66 9.53 -0.08 8.11
CA SER A 66 9.79 -1.26 8.95
C SER A 66 8.89 -2.44 8.62
N PHE A 67 7.61 -2.21 8.28
CA PHE A 67 6.69 -3.29 7.92
C PHE A 67 7.08 -3.96 6.60
N GLY A 68 7.40 -3.18 5.57
CA GLY A 68 7.90 -3.73 4.31
C GLY A 68 9.19 -4.53 4.51
N ARG A 69 10.10 -4.03 5.34
CA ARG A 69 11.33 -4.75 5.71
C ARG A 69 11.04 -6.04 6.48
N ALA A 70 10.04 -6.04 7.36
CA ALA A 70 9.64 -7.23 8.10
C ALA A 70 9.11 -8.33 7.16
N ILE A 71 8.27 -7.96 6.19
CA ILE A 71 7.77 -8.89 5.17
C ILE A 71 8.93 -9.45 4.33
N VAL A 72 9.83 -8.58 3.87
CA VAL A 72 11.03 -9.00 3.12
C VAL A 72 11.89 -9.95 3.94
N SER A 73 12.14 -9.63 5.22
CA SER A 73 12.93 -10.48 6.12
C SER A 73 12.28 -11.85 6.33
N HIS A 74 10.96 -11.90 6.50
CA HIS A 74 10.21 -13.16 6.57
C HIS A 74 10.38 -13.98 5.30
N LEU A 75 10.18 -13.39 4.13
CA LEU A 75 10.35 -14.07 2.84
C LEU A 75 11.76 -14.62 2.65
N GLN A 76 12.78 -13.83 2.95
CA GLN A 76 14.18 -14.25 2.80
C GLN A 76 14.56 -15.36 3.76
N LYS A 77 13.99 -15.36 4.98
CA LYS A 77 14.25 -16.36 6.00
C LYS A 77 13.53 -17.68 5.72
N ASP A 78 12.23 -17.61 5.45
CA ASP A 78 11.38 -18.80 5.40
C ASP A 78 11.25 -19.36 3.97
N HIS A 79 11.57 -18.52 2.96
CA HIS A 79 11.58 -18.89 1.54
C HIS A 79 12.89 -18.46 0.86
N PRO A 80 14.06 -18.90 1.30
CA PRO A 80 15.36 -18.37 0.85
C PRO A 80 15.67 -18.58 -0.63
N GLY A 81 14.93 -19.47 -1.29
CA GLY A 81 15.02 -19.71 -2.74
C GLY A 81 14.05 -18.90 -3.59
N PHE A 82 13.14 -18.17 -2.99
CA PHE A 82 12.12 -17.42 -3.71
C PHE A 82 12.72 -16.17 -4.39
N ARG A 83 12.48 -16.02 -5.67
CA ARG A 83 12.99 -14.92 -6.48
C ARG A 83 11.87 -14.39 -7.38
N PRO A 84 11.01 -13.51 -6.86
CA PRO A 84 9.92 -12.94 -7.65
C PRO A 84 10.49 -12.09 -8.77
N ARG A 85 9.90 -12.16 -9.95
CA ARG A 85 10.18 -11.30 -11.10
C ARG A 85 9.23 -10.11 -11.16
N ARG A 86 8.02 -10.29 -10.65
CA ARG A 86 6.99 -9.25 -10.58
C ARG A 86 6.34 -9.26 -9.20
N VAL A 87 6.40 -8.11 -8.56
CA VAL A 87 5.83 -7.85 -7.23
C VAL A 87 4.71 -6.84 -7.37
N LEU A 88 3.56 -7.07 -6.75
CA LEU A 88 2.47 -6.12 -6.63
C LEU A 88 2.25 -5.78 -5.16
N ASP A 89 2.23 -4.50 -4.85
CA ASP A 89 1.78 -3.96 -3.55
C ASP A 89 0.37 -3.39 -3.71
N VAL A 90 -0.61 -3.98 -3.02
CA VAL A 90 -2.02 -3.58 -3.06
C VAL A 90 -2.36 -2.70 -1.87
N GLY A 91 -2.95 -1.52 -2.13
CA GLY A 91 -3.15 -0.50 -1.11
C GLY A 91 -1.82 0.12 -0.65
N CYS A 92 -0.96 0.45 -1.62
CA CYS A 92 0.41 0.86 -1.36
C CYS A 92 0.55 2.24 -0.71
N SER A 93 -0.51 3.05 -0.69
CA SER A 93 -0.47 4.42 -0.20
C SER A 93 0.70 5.20 -0.87
N ILE A 94 1.64 5.70 -0.11
CA ILE A 94 2.83 6.43 -0.61
C ILE A 94 4.06 5.54 -0.80
N GLY A 95 3.92 4.22 -0.74
CA GLY A 95 4.99 3.27 -0.99
C GLY A 95 5.95 3.03 0.18
N HIS A 96 5.54 3.27 1.43
CA HIS A 96 6.37 2.97 2.60
C HIS A 96 6.82 1.51 2.63
N SER A 97 5.88 0.58 2.43
CA SER A 97 6.15 -0.86 2.42
C SER A 97 6.62 -1.37 1.07
N THR A 98 6.41 -0.61 -0.02
CA THR A 98 6.78 -0.98 -1.40
C THR A 98 8.29 -0.92 -1.63
N LEU A 99 8.96 0.15 -1.17
CA LEU A 99 10.36 0.40 -1.50
C LEU A 99 11.33 -0.69 -1.02
N PRO A 100 11.14 -1.34 0.14
CA PRO A 100 11.96 -2.47 0.56
C PRO A 100 12.02 -3.63 -0.44
N PHE A 101 10.97 -3.85 -1.24
CA PHE A 101 10.98 -4.89 -2.28
C PHE A 101 11.92 -4.55 -3.43
N CYS A 102 12.05 -3.26 -3.79
CA CYS A 102 13.01 -2.83 -4.80
C CYS A 102 14.46 -3.15 -4.36
N ASP A 103 14.74 -2.97 -3.06
CA ASP A 103 16.07 -3.23 -2.50
C ASP A 103 16.35 -4.73 -2.38
N ALA A 104 15.35 -5.51 -1.94
CA ALA A 104 15.49 -6.94 -1.71
C ALA A 104 15.52 -7.76 -3.01
N TYR A 105 14.82 -7.30 -4.03
CA TYR A 105 14.66 -7.99 -5.32
C TYR A 105 14.99 -7.05 -6.49
N PRO A 106 16.26 -6.66 -6.67
CA PRO A 106 16.65 -5.62 -7.63
C PRO A 106 16.41 -5.99 -9.10
N MET A 107 16.12 -7.26 -9.39
CA MET A 107 15.77 -7.76 -10.73
C MET A 107 14.26 -7.86 -10.94
N ALA A 108 13.45 -7.59 -9.91
CA ALA A 108 12.00 -7.61 -10.01
C ALA A 108 11.45 -6.29 -10.54
N GLU A 109 10.39 -6.38 -11.35
CA GLU A 109 9.50 -5.26 -11.62
C GLU A 109 8.56 -5.08 -10.44
N VAL A 110 8.55 -3.90 -9.83
CA VAL A 110 7.71 -3.59 -8.66
C VAL A 110 6.56 -2.68 -9.11
N TYR A 111 5.36 -3.17 -8.90
CA TYR A 111 4.10 -2.49 -9.16
C TYR A 111 3.42 -2.13 -7.85
N ALA A 112 2.70 -1.03 -7.83
CA ALA A 112 2.01 -0.55 -6.64
C ALA A 112 0.69 0.10 -7.04
N ILE A 113 -0.41 -0.29 -6.38
CA ILE A 113 -1.73 0.26 -6.66
C ILE A 113 -2.37 0.83 -5.41
N ASP A 114 -3.11 1.91 -5.61
CA ASP A 114 -3.92 2.56 -4.58
C ASP A 114 -5.10 3.29 -5.23
N LEU A 115 -6.09 3.68 -4.43
CA LEU A 115 -7.24 4.49 -4.86
C LEU A 115 -6.92 5.99 -4.81
N GLY A 116 -5.99 6.40 -3.96
CA GLY A 116 -5.65 7.80 -3.70
C GLY A 116 -4.67 8.38 -4.71
N ALA A 117 -5.14 9.16 -5.67
CA ALA A 117 -4.28 9.84 -6.65
C ALA A 117 -3.18 10.71 -6.00
N PRO A 118 -3.47 11.56 -4.99
CA PRO A 118 -2.43 12.37 -4.33
C PRO A 118 -1.41 11.52 -3.57
N MET A 119 -1.83 10.35 -3.04
CA MET A 119 -0.93 9.39 -2.40
C MET A 119 0.06 8.83 -3.43
N LEU A 120 -0.45 8.42 -4.59
CA LEU A 120 0.37 7.84 -5.67
C LEU A 120 1.33 8.87 -6.29
N ARG A 121 0.90 10.13 -6.45
CA ARG A 121 1.78 11.22 -6.92
C ARG A 121 2.95 11.41 -5.95
N TYR A 122 2.65 11.51 -4.65
CA TYR A 122 3.68 11.62 -3.62
C TYR A 122 4.58 10.38 -3.59
N GLY A 123 3.99 9.18 -3.62
CA GLY A 123 4.73 7.91 -3.62
C GLY A 123 5.68 7.78 -4.81
N HIS A 124 5.23 8.15 -6.01
CA HIS A 124 6.08 8.17 -7.21
C HIS A 124 7.25 9.14 -7.05
N ALA A 125 6.98 10.39 -6.66
CA ALA A 125 8.04 11.38 -6.43
C ALA A 125 9.03 10.91 -5.35
N ARG A 126 8.53 10.27 -4.29
CA ARG A 126 9.34 9.69 -3.21
C ARG A 126 10.22 8.54 -3.72
N ALA A 127 9.67 7.60 -4.47
CA ALA A 127 10.44 6.49 -5.06
C ALA A 127 11.55 7.01 -5.98
N GLU A 128 11.24 7.97 -6.85
CA GLU A 128 12.22 8.62 -7.73
C GLU A 128 13.34 9.31 -6.93
N SER A 129 13.01 10.02 -5.83
CA SER A 129 13.99 10.70 -4.98
C SER A 129 14.98 9.74 -4.33
N PHE A 130 14.55 8.51 -4.04
CA PHE A 130 15.40 7.43 -3.53
C PHE A 130 16.05 6.58 -4.63
N GLY A 131 15.86 6.92 -5.90
CA GLY A 131 16.40 6.17 -7.03
C GLY A 131 15.80 4.77 -7.19
N ARG A 132 14.57 4.55 -6.73
CA ARG A 132 13.84 3.28 -6.84
C ARG A 132 12.88 3.30 -8.01
N THR A 133 12.80 2.19 -8.74
CA THR A 133 11.88 2.01 -9.86
C THR A 133 10.62 1.32 -9.37
N VAL A 134 9.50 2.04 -9.38
CA VAL A 134 8.17 1.49 -9.04
C VAL A 134 7.16 1.96 -10.07
N HIS A 135 6.27 1.06 -10.48
CA HIS A 135 5.19 1.34 -11.42
C HIS A 135 3.89 1.56 -10.64
N PHE A 136 3.62 2.82 -10.32
CA PHE A 136 2.40 3.21 -9.61
C PHE A 136 1.21 3.31 -10.57
N SER A 137 0.05 2.80 -10.15
CA SER A 137 -1.20 3.02 -10.89
C SER A 137 -2.40 3.14 -9.96
N GLN A 138 -3.30 4.07 -10.30
CA GLN A 138 -4.55 4.27 -9.58
C GLN A 138 -5.55 3.21 -10.02
N GLN A 139 -5.80 2.23 -9.14
CA GLN A 139 -6.69 1.10 -9.40
C GLN A 139 -7.40 0.66 -8.11
N ASN A 140 -8.59 0.09 -8.27
CA ASN A 140 -9.29 -0.57 -7.18
C ASN A 140 -8.81 -2.02 -7.07
N ALA A 141 -8.27 -2.40 -5.89
CA ALA A 141 -7.80 -3.77 -5.62
C ALA A 141 -8.89 -4.84 -5.68
N GLU A 142 -10.18 -4.46 -5.73
CA GLU A 142 -11.29 -5.38 -5.93
C GLU A 142 -11.40 -5.90 -7.36
N ALA A 143 -10.90 -5.11 -8.35
CA ALA A 143 -10.89 -5.44 -9.77
C ALA A 143 -9.85 -4.57 -10.48
N THR A 144 -8.76 -5.15 -10.91
CA THR A 144 -7.66 -4.47 -11.58
C THR A 144 -7.64 -4.75 -13.08
N ASP A 145 -6.87 -3.99 -13.84
CA ASP A 145 -6.66 -4.20 -15.27
C ASP A 145 -5.44 -5.08 -15.62
N PHE A 146 -4.79 -5.67 -14.62
CA PHE A 146 -3.69 -6.58 -14.83
C PHE A 146 -4.15 -7.95 -15.38
N PRO A 147 -3.32 -8.62 -16.20
CA PRO A 147 -3.61 -9.97 -16.69
C PRO A 147 -3.65 -11.02 -15.57
N ASP A 148 -4.34 -12.14 -15.83
CA ASP A 148 -4.33 -13.30 -14.94
C ASP A 148 -2.91 -13.85 -14.78
N GLY A 149 -2.56 -14.31 -13.58
CA GLY A 149 -1.28 -14.94 -13.31
C GLY A 149 -0.07 -14.06 -13.55
N HIS A 150 -0.21 -12.75 -13.41
CA HIS A 150 0.83 -11.79 -13.76
C HIS A 150 1.93 -11.67 -12.72
N PHE A 151 1.62 -11.84 -11.44
CA PHE A 151 2.54 -11.55 -10.33
C PHE A 151 3.04 -12.81 -9.63
N ASP A 152 4.34 -12.83 -9.33
CA ASP A 152 4.95 -13.91 -8.53
C ASP A 152 4.76 -13.64 -7.02
N LEU A 153 4.66 -12.38 -6.62
CA LEU A 153 4.42 -11.95 -5.25
C LEU A 153 3.38 -10.84 -5.24
N ILE A 154 2.36 -11.02 -4.41
CA ILE A 154 1.40 -9.97 -4.08
C ILE A 154 1.48 -9.71 -2.59
N VAL A 155 1.59 -8.44 -2.21
CA VAL A 155 1.64 -8.00 -0.82
C VAL A 155 0.59 -6.93 -0.56
N GLY A 156 0.07 -6.87 0.66
CA GLY A 156 -0.77 -5.79 1.15
C GLY A 156 -0.43 -5.53 2.61
N MET A 157 -0.32 -4.27 3.00
CA MET A 157 0.02 -3.90 4.36
C MET A 157 -0.98 -2.90 4.92
N GLY A 158 -1.74 -3.34 5.93
CA GLY A 158 -2.68 -2.48 6.65
C GLY A 158 -3.86 -1.99 5.80
N MET A 159 -4.21 -2.69 4.72
CA MET A 159 -5.23 -2.24 3.79
C MET A 159 -6.60 -2.90 4.05
N LEU A 160 -6.61 -4.16 4.47
CA LEU A 160 -7.87 -4.90 4.59
C LEU A 160 -8.77 -4.34 5.70
N HIS A 161 -8.19 -3.85 6.80
CA HIS A 161 -8.98 -3.26 7.89
C HIS A 161 -9.58 -1.87 7.55
N GLU A 162 -9.16 -1.26 6.45
CA GLU A 162 -9.74 -0.02 5.92
C GLU A 162 -10.82 -0.27 4.87
N THR A 163 -11.13 -1.54 4.58
CA THR A 163 -12.11 -1.93 3.56
C THR A 163 -13.33 -2.61 4.18
N SER A 164 -14.45 -2.66 3.44
CA SER A 164 -15.61 -3.42 3.91
C SER A 164 -15.39 -4.93 3.82
N THR A 165 -16.08 -5.71 4.65
CA THR A 165 -16.04 -7.19 4.61
C THR A 165 -16.33 -7.74 3.21
N LYS A 166 -17.23 -7.08 2.47
CA LYS A 166 -17.54 -7.45 1.09
C LYS A 166 -16.35 -7.19 0.15
N ALA A 167 -15.67 -6.06 0.33
CA ALA A 167 -14.52 -5.70 -0.46
C ALA A 167 -13.33 -6.63 -0.18
N ILE A 168 -13.09 -7.03 1.09
CA ILE A 168 -12.05 -8.02 1.43
C ILE A 168 -12.20 -9.28 0.56
N ALA A 169 -13.43 -9.83 0.47
CA ALA A 169 -13.66 -11.03 -0.34
C ALA A 169 -13.41 -10.80 -1.84
N ALA A 170 -13.68 -9.59 -2.36
CA ALA A 170 -13.39 -9.23 -3.74
C ALA A 170 -11.88 -9.08 -3.98
N VAL A 171 -11.18 -8.37 -3.09
CA VAL A 171 -9.72 -8.20 -3.12
C VAL A 171 -9.00 -9.55 -3.11
N LEU A 172 -9.38 -10.47 -2.23
CA LEU A 172 -8.74 -11.78 -2.16
C LEU A 172 -8.99 -12.62 -3.42
N ARG A 173 -10.18 -12.53 -4.03
CA ARG A 173 -10.45 -13.20 -5.32
C ARG A 173 -9.60 -12.58 -6.44
N GLU A 174 -9.48 -11.27 -6.47
CA GLU A 174 -8.66 -10.57 -7.45
C GLU A 174 -7.18 -10.93 -7.29
N ASN A 175 -6.66 -10.90 -6.06
CA ASN A 175 -5.29 -11.32 -5.78
C ASN A 175 -5.03 -12.77 -6.23
N HIS A 176 -5.99 -13.67 -6.02
CA HIS A 176 -5.88 -15.05 -6.52
C HIS A 176 -5.84 -15.11 -8.06
N ARG A 177 -6.65 -14.30 -8.76
CA ARG A 177 -6.62 -14.23 -10.23
C ARG A 177 -5.28 -13.73 -10.76
N LEU A 178 -4.71 -12.74 -10.08
CA LEU A 178 -3.47 -12.09 -10.47
C LEU A 178 -2.22 -12.93 -10.18
N LEU A 179 -2.31 -13.86 -9.25
CA LEU A 179 -1.17 -14.63 -8.77
C LEU A 179 -0.77 -15.71 -9.78
N ALA A 180 0.49 -15.72 -10.17
CA ALA A 180 1.07 -16.75 -11.02
C ALA A 180 1.09 -18.12 -10.31
N PRO A 181 1.06 -19.24 -11.05
CA PRO A 181 1.25 -20.56 -10.45
C PRO A 181 2.55 -20.63 -9.63
N GLY A 182 2.44 -21.01 -8.36
CA GLY A 182 3.57 -21.04 -7.42
C GLY A 182 3.95 -19.67 -6.82
N GLY A 183 3.21 -18.63 -7.13
CA GLY A 183 3.35 -17.31 -6.52
C GLY A 183 2.88 -17.27 -5.07
N MET A 184 3.22 -16.21 -4.35
CA MET A 184 2.87 -16.00 -2.95
C MET A 184 2.03 -14.75 -2.75
N LEU A 185 1.05 -14.85 -1.84
CA LEU A 185 0.23 -13.76 -1.34
C LEU A 185 0.52 -13.56 0.15
N LEU A 186 0.81 -12.33 0.54
CA LEU A 186 1.04 -11.94 1.93
C LEU A 186 0.26 -10.68 2.26
N HIS A 187 -0.63 -10.77 3.24
CA HIS A 187 -1.22 -9.61 3.88
C HIS A 187 -0.66 -9.46 5.29
N PHE A 188 -0.19 -8.27 5.62
CA PHE A 188 0.23 -7.90 6.96
C PHE A 188 -0.82 -6.95 7.55
N GLU A 189 -1.52 -7.41 8.57
CA GLU A 189 -2.58 -6.66 9.24
C GLU A 189 -2.28 -6.55 10.74
N GLY A 190 -3.05 -5.72 11.44
CA GLY A 190 -2.97 -5.63 12.90
C GLY A 190 -3.18 -6.98 13.58
N PRO A 191 -2.59 -7.21 14.76
CA PRO A 191 -2.81 -8.44 15.50
C PRO A 191 -4.28 -8.54 15.95
N PRO A 192 -4.82 -9.77 16.13
CA PRO A 192 -6.16 -9.94 16.66
C PRO A 192 -6.26 -9.36 18.08
N TRP A 193 -7.43 -8.84 18.44
CA TRP A 193 -7.71 -8.15 19.70
C TRP A 193 -7.22 -8.90 20.94
N GLU A 194 -7.33 -10.22 20.95
CA GLU A 194 -6.91 -11.07 22.06
C GLU A 194 -5.39 -11.08 22.31
N ARG A 195 -4.62 -10.51 21.39
CA ARG A 195 -3.14 -10.49 21.47
C ARG A 195 -2.56 -9.10 21.68
N ILE A 196 -3.40 -8.07 21.77
CA ILE A 196 -2.93 -6.71 22.04
C ILE A 196 -3.21 -6.33 23.49
N GLY A 197 -2.26 -5.62 24.13
CA GLY A 197 -2.45 -5.12 25.50
C GLY A 197 -3.44 -3.95 25.54
N ASP A 198 -4.00 -3.67 26.72
CA ASP A 198 -5.09 -2.70 26.93
C ASP A 198 -4.84 -1.32 26.32
N PHE A 199 -3.62 -0.78 26.44
CA PHE A 199 -3.28 0.51 25.84
C PHE A 199 -3.32 0.47 24.30
N ALA A 200 -2.73 -0.57 23.69
CA ALA A 200 -2.74 -0.73 22.26
C ALA A 200 -4.16 -1.01 21.75
N ALA A 201 -4.96 -1.76 22.52
CA ALA A 201 -6.38 -1.98 22.22
C ALA A 201 -7.17 -0.66 22.21
N ALA A 202 -6.99 0.20 23.22
CA ALA A 202 -7.66 1.49 23.29
C ALA A 202 -7.27 2.43 22.12
N VAL A 203 -5.99 2.44 21.72
CA VAL A 203 -5.52 3.22 20.58
C VAL A 203 -6.12 2.67 19.28
N HIS A 204 -6.16 1.37 19.13
CA HIS A 204 -6.73 0.73 17.95
C HIS A 204 -8.24 0.92 17.86
N ASP A 205 -8.96 0.83 18.98
CA ASP A 205 -10.39 1.10 19.05
C ASP A 205 -10.72 2.53 18.64
N TRP A 206 -9.94 3.50 19.11
CA TRP A 206 -10.08 4.88 18.68
C TRP A 206 -9.83 5.05 17.18
N ASP A 207 -8.80 4.40 16.64
CA ASP A 207 -8.41 4.48 15.24
C ASP A 207 -9.49 3.84 14.33
N THR A 208 -9.98 2.66 14.70
CA THR A 208 -11.03 1.95 13.93
C THR A 208 -12.38 2.64 13.99
N HIS A 209 -12.62 3.50 14.98
CA HIS A 209 -13.84 4.30 15.04
C HIS A 209 -14.07 5.16 13.79
N PHE A 210 -13.00 5.51 13.09
CA PHE A 210 -13.04 6.30 11.85
C PHE A 210 -12.98 5.46 10.59
N ASN A 211 -12.96 4.13 10.69
CA ASN A 211 -13.01 3.25 9.53
C ASN A 211 -14.45 2.91 9.17
N ALA A 212 -14.76 2.86 7.87
CA ALA A 212 -16.06 2.42 7.38
C ALA A 212 -16.14 0.89 7.38
N GLU A 213 -17.18 0.33 8.03
CA GLU A 213 -17.51 -1.10 7.95
C GLU A 213 -18.21 -1.47 6.63
#